data_59c32512ea27858370fe77aa9031e4b1
#
_entry.id   59c32512ea27858370fe77aa9031e4b1
#
_cell.length_a   1.000
_cell.length_b   1.000
_cell.length_c   1.000
_cell.angle_alpha   90.00
_cell.angle_beta   90.00
_cell.angle_gamma   90.00
#
_symmetry.space_group_name_H-M   'P 1'
#
loop_
_entity.id
_entity.type
_entity.pdbx_description
1 polymer ?
#
loop_
_entity_poly.entity_id
_entity_poly.type
_entity_poly.pdbx_seq_one_letter_code
_entity_poly.pdbx_strand_id
1 'polypeptide(L)'
;MTHIIKSKMIMRDRTILFTALMAITIFFSCGNISDKKIRIAYANWAEGIAVTYLAKEILSEQGYRTELLNADIAPIFTSLARGKTDVFMDSWMPVTHADYFRKYDGKLEILGQIYDSARIGLVVPEYVPIHTIEELGAHTRRFSGEIVGIDAGTGIMKCTEKAIPEYGLDYRLMISSGPAMTALLK
;
A
#
# COMPACT_ATOMS: atom_id res chain seq x y z
N MET A 1 88.00 -13.56 -11.41
CA MET A 1 86.94 -12.55 -11.80
C MET A 1 85.61 -13.20 -11.64
N THR A 2 84.93 -12.95 -10.54
CA THR A 2 83.68 -13.62 -10.22
C THR A 2 82.54 -12.62 -10.56
N HIS A 3 81.73 -12.95 -11.57
CA HIS A 3 80.57 -12.11 -11.96
C HIS A 3 79.34 -12.47 -11.14
N ILE A 4 78.77 -11.52 -10.45
CA ILE A 4 77.52 -11.63 -9.73
C ILE A 4 76.39 -11.46 -10.77
N ILE A 5 75.66 -12.54 -11.09
CA ILE A 5 74.46 -12.51 -11.92
C ILE A 5 73.26 -12.32 -10.97
N LYS A 6 72.68 -11.15 -10.94
CA LYS A 6 71.43 -10.89 -10.19
C LYS A 6 70.23 -11.17 -11.06
N SER A 7 69.43 -12.10 -10.62
CA SER A 7 68.25 -12.59 -11.36
C SER A 7 67.25 -11.49 -11.66
N LYS A 8 66.95 -11.23 -12.93
CA LYS A 8 65.90 -10.35 -13.45
C LYS A 8 64.47 -10.91 -13.21
N MET A 9 64.38 -12.14 -12.71
CA MET A 9 63.11 -12.89 -12.59
C MET A 9 62.26 -12.42 -11.43
N ILE A 10 62.83 -11.96 -10.33
CA ILE A 10 62.10 -11.58 -9.12
C ILE A 10 61.25 -10.30 -9.29
N MET A 11 61.70 -9.39 -10.19
CA MET A 11 60.95 -8.14 -10.42
C MET A 11 59.72 -8.34 -11.31
N ARG A 12 59.78 -9.31 -12.25
CA ARG A 12 58.67 -9.62 -13.16
C ARG A 12 57.51 -10.29 -12.42
N ASP A 13 57.83 -11.18 -11.46
CA ASP A 13 56.82 -11.88 -10.67
C ASP A 13 56.12 -10.93 -9.66
N ARG A 14 56.85 -9.97 -9.09
CA ARG A 14 56.27 -8.95 -8.21
C ARG A 14 55.33 -8.01 -8.96
N THR A 15 55.62 -7.63 -10.20
CA THR A 15 54.79 -6.79 -11.04
C THR A 15 53.51 -7.53 -11.46
N ILE A 16 53.61 -8.82 -11.83
CA ILE A 16 52.47 -9.65 -12.17
C ILE A 16 51.56 -9.86 -10.95
N LEU A 17 52.14 -10.07 -9.76
CA LEU A 17 51.39 -10.23 -8.52
C LEU A 17 50.64 -8.94 -8.14
N PHE A 18 51.28 -7.78 -8.35
CA PHE A 18 50.66 -6.48 -8.07
C PHE A 18 49.53 -6.12 -9.03
N THR A 19 49.68 -6.43 -10.33
CA THR A 19 48.62 -6.24 -11.33
C THR A 19 47.48 -7.24 -11.15
N ALA A 20 47.74 -8.48 -10.76
CA ALA A 20 46.72 -9.46 -10.43
C ALA A 20 45.94 -9.07 -9.17
N LEU A 21 46.60 -8.56 -8.13
CA LEU A 21 45.94 -8.07 -6.90
C LEU A 21 45.09 -6.84 -7.16
N MET A 22 45.53 -5.91 -8.02
CA MET A 22 44.78 -4.72 -8.42
C MET A 22 43.58 -5.06 -9.31
N ALA A 23 43.69 -6.09 -10.17
CA ALA A 23 42.56 -6.59 -10.96
C ALA A 23 41.50 -7.25 -10.08
N ILE A 24 41.89 -7.99 -9.04
CA ILE A 24 40.94 -8.60 -8.08
C ILE A 24 40.16 -7.54 -7.30
N THR A 25 40.77 -6.42 -6.93
CA THR A 25 40.03 -5.31 -6.22
C THR A 25 38.99 -4.62 -7.11
N ILE A 26 39.19 -4.58 -8.42
CA ILE A 26 38.23 -4.02 -9.37
C ILE A 26 36.98 -4.93 -9.50
N PHE A 27 37.15 -6.25 -9.43
CA PHE A 27 36.04 -7.20 -9.49
C PHE A 27 35.20 -7.24 -8.17
N PHE A 28 35.78 -6.88 -7.02
CA PHE A 28 35.05 -6.78 -5.76
C PHE A 28 34.32 -5.45 -5.58
N SER A 29 34.56 -4.45 -6.45
CA SER A 29 33.86 -3.17 -6.42
C SER A 29 32.54 -3.17 -7.20
N CYS A 30 32.09 -4.29 -7.76
CA CYS A 30 30.68 -4.48 -8.08
C CYS A 30 29.94 -4.59 -6.74
N GLY A 31 29.66 -3.45 -6.15
CA GLY A 31 28.82 -3.36 -4.97
C GLY A 31 27.58 -4.20 -5.19
N ASN A 32 27.25 -5.04 -4.22
CA ASN A 32 25.93 -5.60 -4.07
C ASN A 32 24.94 -4.46 -4.34
N ILE A 33 24.35 -4.44 -5.53
CA ILE A 33 23.08 -3.76 -5.73
C ILE A 33 22.14 -4.59 -4.84
N SER A 34 22.10 -4.23 -3.57
CA SER A 34 21.06 -4.67 -2.66
C SER A 34 19.79 -4.52 -3.49
N ASP A 35 19.12 -5.61 -3.73
CA ASP A 35 17.89 -5.62 -4.52
C ASP A 35 16.88 -4.77 -3.72
N LYS A 36 16.92 -3.44 -3.94
CA LYS A 36 16.11 -2.44 -3.25
C LYS A 36 14.67 -2.60 -3.71
N LYS A 37 14.11 -3.76 -3.41
CA LYS A 37 12.75 -4.12 -3.76
C LYS A 37 11.81 -3.70 -2.65
N ILE A 38 10.73 -3.00 -3.01
CA ILE A 38 9.64 -2.61 -2.11
C ILE A 38 8.33 -3.19 -2.64
N ARG A 39 7.61 -3.92 -1.81
CA ARG A 39 6.30 -4.49 -2.11
C ARG A 39 5.23 -3.56 -1.55
N ILE A 40 4.44 -2.96 -2.42
CA ILE A 40 3.39 -2.01 -2.06
C ILE A 40 2.04 -2.68 -2.32
N ALA A 41 1.25 -2.90 -1.26
CA ALA A 41 -0.12 -3.35 -1.42
C ALA A 41 -1.05 -2.15 -1.66
N TYR A 42 -2.16 -2.38 -2.37
CA TYR A 42 -3.20 -1.39 -2.56
C TYR A 42 -4.57 -2.06 -2.74
N ALA A 43 -5.62 -1.38 -2.28
CA ALA A 43 -6.99 -1.73 -2.57
C ALA A 43 -7.43 -1.09 -3.89
N ASN A 44 -8.51 -1.62 -4.49
CA ASN A 44 -9.03 -1.10 -5.76
C ASN A 44 -9.90 0.16 -5.54
N TRP A 45 -9.30 1.17 -4.88
CA TRP A 45 -9.91 2.47 -4.64
C TRP A 45 -9.17 3.54 -5.43
N ALA A 46 -9.90 4.52 -5.97
CA ALA A 46 -9.33 5.50 -6.91
C ALA A 46 -8.14 6.27 -6.32
N GLU A 47 -8.28 6.74 -5.07
CA GLU A 47 -7.23 7.47 -4.35
C GLU A 47 -6.05 6.57 -3.98
N GLY A 48 -6.32 5.35 -3.53
CA GLY A 48 -5.29 4.36 -3.17
C GLY A 48 -4.46 3.94 -4.39
N ILE A 49 -5.09 3.77 -5.54
CA ILE A 49 -4.41 3.51 -6.81
C ILE A 49 -3.52 4.70 -7.18
N ALA A 50 -4.07 5.92 -7.16
CA ALA A 50 -3.33 7.13 -7.55
C ALA A 50 -2.08 7.35 -6.69
N VAL A 51 -2.19 7.29 -5.36
CA VAL A 51 -1.05 7.48 -4.45
C VAL A 51 -0.03 6.35 -4.56
N THR A 52 -0.49 5.11 -4.79
CA THR A 52 0.41 3.95 -4.96
C THR A 52 1.25 4.07 -6.22
N TYR A 53 0.65 4.44 -7.34
CA TYR A 53 1.40 4.63 -8.59
C TYR A 53 2.31 5.83 -8.55
N LEU A 54 1.91 6.93 -7.91
CA LEU A 54 2.79 8.07 -7.67
C LEU A 54 4.02 7.66 -6.84
N ALA A 55 3.82 6.94 -5.75
CA ALA A 55 4.91 6.43 -4.92
C ALA A 55 5.83 5.48 -5.69
N LYS A 56 5.27 4.62 -6.54
CA LYS A 56 6.06 3.74 -7.42
C LYS A 56 7.01 4.55 -8.31
N GLU A 57 6.53 5.60 -8.96
CA GLU A 57 7.38 6.43 -9.82
C GLU A 57 8.48 7.15 -9.02
N ILE A 58 8.13 7.77 -7.89
CA ILE A 58 9.11 8.43 -7.01
C ILE A 58 10.19 7.45 -6.52
N LEU A 59 9.78 6.25 -6.09
CA LEU A 59 10.71 5.22 -5.63
C LEU A 59 11.60 4.69 -6.78
N SER A 60 11.04 4.58 -7.98
CA SER A 60 11.79 4.19 -9.18
C SER A 60 12.91 5.20 -9.50
N GLU A 61 12.62 6.50 -9.41
CA GLU A 61 13.62 7.56 -9.57
C GLU A 61 14.75 7.48 -8.52
N GLN A 62 14.44 6.97 -7.32
CA GLN A 62 15.41 6.73 -6.25
C GLN A 62 16.15 5.38 -6.38
N GLY A 63 15.92 4.64 -7.47
CA GLY A 63 16.57 3.38 -7.76
C GLY A 63 15.99 2.18 -7.00
N TYR A 64 14.78 2.28 -6.48
CA TYR A 64 14.05 1.15 -5.92
C TYR A 64 13.26 0.42 -7.01
N ARG A 65 13.22 -0.92 -6.93
CA ARG A 65 12.29 -1.73 -7.70
C ARG A 65 11.02 -1.96 -6.87
N THR A 66 9.87 -1.61 -7.41
CA THR A 66 8.59 -1.79 -6.73
C THR A 66 7.83 -2.98 -7.30
N GLU A 67 7.16 -3.71 -6.42
CA GLU A 67 6.17 -4.72 -6.78
C GLU A 67 4.81 -4.30 -6.19
N LEU A 68 3.81 -4.18 -7.06
CA LEU A 68 2.47 -3.76 -6.67
C LEU A 68 1.56 -4.99 -6.47
N LEU A 69 0.84 -5.03 -5.37
CA LEU A 69 -0.02 -6.14 -4.96
C LEU A 69 -1.43 -5.61 -4.71
N ASN A 70 -2.35 -5.89 -5.64
CA ASN A 70 -3.77 -5.59 -5.45
C ASN A 70 -4.43 -6.66 -4.59
N ALA A 71 -5.15 -6.24 -3.54
CA ALA A 71 -5.91 -7.14 -2.68
C ALA A 71 -6.96 -6.37 -1.87
N ASP A 72 -7.88 -7.09 -1.27
CA ASP A 72 -8.82 -6.55 -0.30
C ASP A 72 -8.13 -6.15 1.01
N ILE A 73 -8.80 -5.32 1.79
CA ILE A 73 -8.20 -4.68 2.97
C ILE A 73 -7.71 -5.68 4.04
N ALA A 74 -8.47 -6.73 4.33
CA ALA A 74 -8.09 -7.71 5.34
C ALA A 74 -6.85 -8.55 4.94
N PRO A 75 -6.72 -9.06 3.71
CA PRO A 75 -5.49 -9.62 3.16
C PRO A 75 -4.30 -8.65 3.19
N ILE A 76 -4.48 -7.36 2.87
CA ILE A 76 -3.42 -6.35 2.91
C ILE A 76 -2.82 -6.26 4.31
N PHE A 77 -3.63 -6.02 5.35
CA PHE A 77 -3.15 -5.93 6.73
C PHE A 77 -2.53 -7.23 7.24
N THR A 78 -3.07 -8.37 6.81
CA THR A 78 -2.48 -9.68 7.14
C THR A 78 -1.10 -9.84 6.50
N SER A 79 -0.94 -9.41 5.25
CA SER A 79 0.32 -9.47 4.49
C SER A 79 1.40 -8.57 5.10
N LEU A 80 1.03 -7.33 5.46
CA LEU A 80 1.90 -6.39 6.19
C LEU A 80 2.37 -6.99 7.51
N ALA A 81 1.45 -7.46 8.35
CA ALA A 81 1.78 -8.02 9.66
C ALA A 81 2.66 -9.29 9.60
N ARG A 82 2.72 -9.95 8.45
CA ARG A 82 3.59 -11.11 8.17
C ARG A 82 4.89 -10.74 7.43
N GLY A 83 5.13 -9.47 7.15
CA GLY A 83 6.29 -9.01 6.39
C GLY A 83 6.33 -9.49 4.93
N LYS A 84 5.19 -9.89 4.37
CA LYS A 84 5.07 -10.27 2.96
C LYS A 84 4.82 -9.08 2.03
N THR A 85 4.38 -7.97 2.59
CA THR A 85 4.22 -6.65 1.98
C THR A 85 4.93 -5.66 2.86
N ASP A 86 5.54 -4.64 2.28
CA ASP A 86 6.36 -3.68 3.02
C ASP A 86 5.58 -2.42 3.36
N VAL A 87 4.70 -1.96 2.46
CA VAL A 87 3.98 -0.70 2.59
C VAL A 87 2.54 -0.82 2.09
N PHE A 88 1.64 -0.11 2.77
CA PHE A 88 0.29 0.23 2.32
C PHE A 88 0.07 1.72 2.56
N MET A 89 -0.31 2.47 1.52
CA MET A 89 -0.31 3.93 1.55
C MET A 89 -1.70 4.55 1.71
N ASP A 90 -2.73 3.73 1.88
CA ASP A 90 -4.11 4.18 1.95
C ASP A 90 -4.80 3.66 3.23
N SER A 91 -4.12 3.86 4.38
CA SER A 91 -4.66 3.47 5.68
C SER A 91 -5.46 4.60 6.30
N TRP A 92 -6.76 4.42 6.40
CA TRP A 92 -7.71 5.39 6.93
C TRP A 92 -7.82 5.30 8.47
N MET A 93 -7.07 6.16 9.14
CA MET A 93 -7.01 6.24 10.60
C MET A 93 -7.67 7.54 11.10
N PRO A 94 -8.20 7.59 12.32
CA PRO A 94 -8.19 6.55 13.36
C PRO A 94 -9.41 5.62 13.36
N VAL A 95 -10.34 5.73 12.41
CA VAL A 95 -11.65 5.07 12.48
C VAL A 95 -11.72 3.78 11.69
N THR A 96 -11.59 3.85 10.36
CA THR A 96 -11.93 2.73 9.46
C THR A 96 -10.99 1.54 9.59
N HIS A 97 -9.70 1.77 9.83
CA HIS A 97 -8.69 0.70 9.92
C HIS A 97 -8.15 0.46 11.34
N ALA A 98 -8.69 1.14 12.35
CA ALA A 98 -8.24 0.99 13.75
C ALA A 98 -8.30 -0.46 14.25
N ASP A 99 -9.30 -1.24 13.83
CA ASP A 99 -9.44 -2.65 14.21
C ASP A 99 -8.25 -3.50 13.75
N TYR A 100 -7.71 -3.22 12.57
CA TYR A 100 -6.55 -3.94 12.05
C TYR A 100 -5.29 -3.58 12.83
N PHE A 101 -5.10 -2.32 13.21
CA PHE A 101 -3.98 -1.90 14.05
C PHE A 101 -4.06 -2.56 15.43
N ARG A 102 -5.24 -2.63 16.06
CA ARG A 102 -5.42 -3.36 17.33
C ARG A 102 -5.14 -4.85 17.16
N LYS A 103 -5.64 -5.47 16.08
CA LYS A 103 -5.44 -6.91 15.80
C LYS A 103 -3.97 -7.28 15.59
N TYR A 104 -3.19 -6.38 15.01
CA TYR A 104 -1.78 -6.61 14.68
C TYR A 104 -0.85 -5.69 15.48
N ASP A 105 -1.22 -5.43 16.74
CA ASP A 105 -0.45 -4.56 17.64
C ASP A 105 1.03 -4.93 17.67
N GLY A 106 1.90 -3.93 17.64
CA GLY A 106 3.36 -4.08 17.61
C GLY A 106 3.94 -4.64 16.30
N LYS A 107 3.11 -4.92 15.26
CA LYS A 107 3.57 -5.44 13.95
C LYS A 107 3.43 -4.44 12.82
N LEU A 108 2.75 -3.33 13.06
CA LEU A 108 2.50 -2.28 12.08
C LEU A 108 3.01 -0.97 12.63
N GLU A 109 3.56 -0.13 11.74
CA GLU A 109 4.05 1.19 12.05
C GLU A 109 3.39 2.22 11.14
N ILE A 110 3.00 3.37 11.69
CA ILE A 110 2.50 4.51 10.92
C ILE A 110 3.70 5.41 10.62
N LEU A 111 4.09 5.46 9.34
CA LEU A 111 5.27 6.24 8.91
C LEU A 111 4.96 7.73 8.77
N GLY A 112 3.71 8.10 8.50
CA GLY A 112 3.30 9.47 8.33
C GLY A 112 1.89 9.59 7.79
N GLN A 113 1.41 10.82 7.66
CA GLN A 113 0.11 11.16 7.12
C GLN A 113 0.28 11.68 5.68
N ILE A 114 -0.46 11.10 4.74
CA ILE A 114 -0.44 11.49 3.32
C ILE A 114 -1.53 12.53 3.04
N TYR A 115 -2.69 12.35 3.65
CA TYR A 115 -3.87 13.20 3.45
C TYR A 115 -4.58 13.42 4.78
N ASP A 116 -5.06 14.63 5.01
CA ASP A 116 -5.85 14.99 6.19
C ASP A 116 -7.31 15.23 5.83
N SER A 117 -8.15 15.40 6.86
CA SER A 117 -9.56 15.78 6.72
C SER A 117 -10.40 14.82 5.84
N ALA A 118 -9.94 13.58 5.65
CA ALA A 118 -10.69 12.54 4.95
C ALA A 118 -11.98 12.20 5.72
N ARG A 119 -13.09 12.04 5.00
CA ARG A 119 -14.41 11.72 5.56
C ARG A 119 -14.96 10.46 4.91
N ILE A 120 -15.75 9.72 5.68
CA ILE A 120 -16.59 8.65 5.17
C ILE A 120 -18.04 9.02 5.43
N GLY A 121 -18.95 8.57 4.58
CA GLY A 121 -20.38 8.85 4.74
C GLY A 121 -21.22 8.17 3.67
N LEU A 122 -22.54 8.22 3.86
CA LEU A 122 -23.48 7.85 2.83
C LEU A 122 -23.63 9.02 1.86
N VAL A 123 -23.70 8.72 0.58
CA VAL A 123 -23.81 9.71 -0.49
C VAL A 123 -25.14 9.51 -1.22
N VAL A 124 -25.84 10.59 -1.46
CA VAL A 124 -27.04 10.62 -2.29
C VAL A 124 -26.86 11.66 -3.40
N PRO A 125 -27.56 11.52 -4.55
CA PRO A 125 -27.56 12.56 -5.58
C PRO A 125 -28.06 13.90 -5.03
N GLU A 126 -27.51 15.01 -5.52
CA GLU A 126 -27.81 16.36 -5.06
C GLU A 126 -29.31 16.74 -5.13
N TYR A 127 -30.03 16.17 -6.09
CA TYR A 127 -31.47 16.41 -6.24
C TYR A 127 -32.34 15.68 -5.20
N VAL A 128 -31.72 14.87 -4.33
CA VAL A 128 -32.43 14.19 -3.24
C VAL A 128 -32.31 15.04 -1.97
N PRO A 129 -33.43 15.55 -1.42
CA PRO A 129 -33.39 16.47 -0.30
C PRO A 129 -33.20 15.71 1.03
N ILE A 130 -32.05 15.05 1.19
CA ILE A 130 -31.66 14.32 2.40
C ILE A 130 -30.33 14.88 2.87
N HIS A 131 -30.25 15.26 4.13
CA HIS A 131 -29.05 15.87 4.73
C HIS A 131 -28.53 15.09 5.94
N THR A 132 -29.33 14.19 6.49
CA THR A 132 -28.98 13.37 7.65
C THR A 132 -29.33 11.90 7.42
N ILE A 133 -28.73 11.02 8.23
CA ILE A 133 -28.97 9.56 8.13
C ILE A 133 -30.42 9.23 8.54
N GLU A 134 -30.96 9.94 9.51
CA GLU A 134 -32.33 9.77 10.01
C GLU A 134 -33.36 9.97 8.90
N GLU A 135 -33.13 10.96 8.04
CA GLU A 135 -34.07 11.29 6.94
C GLU A 135 -34.16 10.16 5.89
N LEU A 136 -33.17 9.27 5.80
CA LEU A 136 -33.21 8.13 4.89
C LEU A 136 -34.43 7.23 5.13
N GLY A 137 -34.89 7.08 6.37
CA GLY A 137 -36.05 6.24 6.71
C GLY A 137 -37.33 6.60 5.94
N ALA A 138 -37.53 7.89 5.67
CA ALA A 138 -38.69 8.39 4.91
C ALA A 138 -38.56 8.13 3.39
N HIS A 139 -37.38 7.74 2.90
CA HIS A 139 -37.08 7.62 1.50
C HIS A 139 -36.76 6.16 1.06
N THR A 140 -37.04 5.17 1.90
CA THR A 140 -36.74 3.74 1.65
C THR A 140 -37.21 3.29 0.27
N ARG A 141 -38.45 3.63 -0.12
CA ARG A 141 -39.00 3.25 -1.45
C ARG A 141 -38.24 3.88 -2.61
N ARG A 142 -37.73 5.11 -2.42
CA ARG A 142 -37.00 5.84 -3.47
C ARG A 142 -35.67 5.16 -3.79
N PHE A 143 -35.04 4.54 -2.79
CA PHE A 143 -33.79 3.81 -2.92
C PHE A 143 -33.98 2.29 -2.99
N SER A 144 -35.21 1.82 -3.25
CA SER A 144 -35.51 0.37 -3.33
C SER A 144 -35.14 -0.42 -2.05
N GLY A 145 -35.01 0.27 -0.91
CA GLY A 145 -34.56 -0.33 0.35
C GLY A 145 -33.11 -0.81 0.31
N GLU A 146 -32.25 -0.24 -0.54
CA GLU A 146 -30.88 -0.68 -0.71
C GLU A 146 -29.89 0.46 -0.47
N ILE A 147 -28.79 0.13 0.23
CA ILE A 147 -27.58 0.95 0.33
C ILE A 147 -26.47 0.16 -0.36
N VAL A 148 -25.92 0.71 -1.43
CA VAL A 148 -24.83 0.09 -2.15
C VAL A 148 -23.50 0.48 -1.49
N GLY A 149 -22.81 -0.50 -0.94
CA GLY A 149 -21.52 -0.34 -0.30
C GLY A 149 -20.35 -0.70 -1.21
N ILE A 150 -19.22 -0.97 -0.59
CA ILE A 150 -17.98 -1.39 -1.25
C ILE A 150 -17.56 -2.78 -0.76
N ASP A 151 -16.26 -3.07 -0.79
CA ASP A 151 -15.69 -4.36 -0.40
C ASP A 151 -16.01 -4.70 1.06
N ALA A 152 -16.33 -5.97 1.31
CA ALA A 152 -16.64 -6.45 2.64
C ALA A 152 -15.48 -6.23 3.62
N GLY A 153 -15.80 -5.95 4.88
CA GLY A 153 -14.81 -5.77 5.95
C GLY A 153 -14.15 -4.39 5.98
N THR A 154 -14.50 -3.48 5.08
CA THR A 154 -14.06 -2.08 5.13
C THR A 154 -14.73 -1.32 6.27
N GLY A 155 -14.09 -0.25 6.74
CA GLY A 155 -14.62 0.52 7.88
C GLY A 155 -15.97 1.16 7.58
N ILE A 156 -16.19 1.68 6.36
CA ILE A 156 -17.48 2.26 5.99
C ILE A 156 -18.61 1.23 6.01
N MET A 157 -18.36 0.00 5.56
CA MET A 157 -19.34 -1.09 5.61
C MET A 157 -19.73 -1.38 7.06
N LYS A 158 -18.77 -1.52 7.97
CA LYS A 158 -19.00 -1.75 9.40
C LYS A 158 -19.77 -0.59 10.06
N CYS A 159 -19.46 0.66 9.67
CA CYS A 159 -20.19 1.82 10.17
C CYS A 159 -21.64 1.82 9.69
N THR A 160 -21.88 1.49 8.41
CA THR A 160 -23.22 1.41 7.82
C THR A 160 -24.02 0.25 8.41
N GLU A 161 -23.42 -0.93 8.59
CA GLU A 161 -24.04 -2.07 9.26
C GLU A 161 -24.55 -1.73 10.68
N LYS A 162 -23.84 -0.87 11.41
CA LYS A 162 -24.25 -0.39 12.73
C LYS A 162 -25.32 0.69 12.63
N ALA A 163 -25.20 1.62 11.68
CA ALA A 163 -26.13 2.72 11.51
C ALA A 163 -27.53 2.24 11.13
N ILE A 164 -27.68 1.22 10.29
CA ILE A 164 -28.97 0.69 9.87
C ILE A 164 -29.91 0.39 11.07
N PRO A 165 -29.55 -0.45 12.04
CA PRO A 165 -30.39 -0.69 13.21
C PRO A 165 -30.43 0.49 14.19
N GLU A 166 -29.34 1.25 14.34
CA GLU A 166 -29.27 2.38 15.27
C GLU A 166 -30.25 3.49 14.90
N TYR A 167 -30.40 3.78 13.61
CA TYR A 167 -31.31 4.78 13.08
C TYR A 167 -32.67 4.20 12.65
N GLY A 168 -32.93 2.91 12.92
CA GLY A 168 -34.17 2.23 12.55
C GLY A 168 -34.46 2.21 11.05
N LEU A 169 -33.43 2.08 10.23
CA LEU A 169 -33.55 2.12 8.77
C LEU A 169 -34.00 0.77 8.22
N ASP A 170 -35.00 0.79 7.34
CA ASP A 170 -35.43 -0.40 6.58
C ASP A 170 -34.65 -0.48 5.26
N TYR A 171 -33.36 -0.79 5.37
CA TYR A 171 -32.44 -0.87 4.25
C TYR A 171 -31.60 -2.14 4.33
N ARG A 172 -31.27 -2.69 3.16
CA ARG A 172 -30.31 -3.77 2.99
C ARG A 172 -28.99 -3.18 2.50
N LEU A 173 -27.90 -3.47 3.20
CA LEU A 173 -26.55 -3.12 2.76
C LEU A 173 -26.04 -4.14 1.74
N MET A 174 -25.73 -3.66 0.54
CA MET A 174 -25.24 -4.46 -0.58
C MET A 174 -23.72 -4.39 -0.63
N ILE A 175 -23.06 -5.55 -0.66
CA ILE A 175 -21.62 -5.62 -0.90
C ILE A 175 -21.35 -5.42 -2.39
N SER A 176 -20.40 -4.55 -2.74
CA SER A 176 -20.01 -4.24 -4.10
C SER A 176 -18.50 -4.01 -4.18
N SER A 177 -18.06 -3.14 -5.07
CA SER A 177 -16.69 -2.60 -5.14
C SER A 177 -16.75 -1.09 -5.30
N GLY A 178 -15.67 -0.39 -5.00
CA GLY A 178 -15.60 1.05 -5.17
C GLY A 178 -16.04 1.52 -6.57
N PRO A 179 -15.48 0.97 -7.66
CA PRO A 179 -15.91 1.31 -9.02
C PRO A 179 -17.38 0.99 -9.32
N ALA A 180 -17.89 -0.17 -8.88
CA ALA A 180 -19.29 -0.55 -9.12
C ALA A 180 -20.26 0.33 -8.34
N MET A 181 -19.95 0.64 -7.07
CA MET A 181 -20.73 1.57 -6.25
C MET A 181 -20.80 2.96 -6.92
N THR A 182 -19.68 3.48 -7.39
CA THR A 182 -19.62 4.78 -8.10
C THR A 182 -20.45 4.77 -9.39
N ALA A 183 -20.44 3.66 -10.13
CA ALA A 183 -21.23 3.51 -11.37
C ALA A 183 -22.75 3.48 -11.11
N LEU A 184 -23.19 3.07 -9.92
CA LEU A 184 -24.59 3.01 -9.52
C LEU A 184 -25.10 4.32 -8.93
N LEU A 185 -24.21 5.26 -8.60
CA LEU A 185 -24.54 6.61 -8.14
C LEU A 185 -24.89 7.50 -9.35
N LYS A 186 -26.12 7.40 -9.84
CA LYS A 186 -26.61 8.19 -10.99
C LYS A 186 -27.88 8.97 -10.67
#